data_afd7c761686745006df59cc5a78df00e
#
_entry.id   afd7c761686745006df59cc5a78df00e
#
_cell.length_a   1.000
_cell.length_b   1.000
_cell.length_c   1.000
_cell.angle_alpha   90.00
_cell.angle_beta   90.00
_cell.angle_gamma   90.00
#
_symmetry.space_group_name_H-M   'P 1'
#
loop_
_entity.id
_entity.type
_entity.pdbx_description
1 polymer ?
#
loop_
_entity_poly.entity_id
_entity_poly.type
_entity_poly.pdbx_seq_one_letter_code
_entity_poly.pdbx_strand_id
1 'polypeptide(L)'
;AKIKYYRKKRGMKIVELAALLHKTGATVSKYESGQIAMDVVTLYEVAAALGVPPEKLLYCVPLPVEDLMADSVPAFFRGVDRLYMYYFDGRNNSLVRSVIDIRAKTGANAYDVALYMNFQDYQQYRNCENTYLGTLSHYDALSNIVTHNQDTEMDVYLLCLPASYLNAGTKWGLGFGISCRPIMPTSTK
;
A
#
# COMPACT_ATOMS: atom_id res chain seq x y z
N ALA A 1 -15.05 1.04 -27.52
CA ALA A 1 -16.45 1.19 -27.18
C ALA A 1 -16.80 2.52 -26.49
N LYS A 2 -15.94 3.14 -25.67
CA LYS A 2 -16.23 4.40 -24.96
C LYS A 2 -16.22 5.63 -25.86
N ILE A 3 -15.32 5.70 -26.85
CA ILE A 3 -15.28 6.78 -27.82
C ILE A 3 -16.62 6.89 -28.55
N LYS A 4 -17.13 5.75 -29.03
CA LYS A 4 -18.46 5.69 -29.69
C LYS A 4 -19.58 6.16 -28.76
N TYR A 5 -19.52 5.80 -27.47
CA TYR A 5 -20.51 6.24 -26.48
C TYR A 5 -20.52 7.77 -26.32
N TYR A 6 -19.35 8.38 -26.07
CA TYR A 6 -19.25 9.83 -25.86
C TYR A 6 -19.53 10.62 -27.12
N ARG A 7 -19.09 10.13 -28.29
CA ARG A 7 -19.44 10.76 -29.57
C ARG A 7 -20.95 10.80 -29.80
N LYS A 8 -21.63 9.65 -29.59
CA LYS A 8 -23.11 9.59 -29.73
C LYS A 8 -23.80 10.46 -28.68
N LYS A 9 -23.33 10.50 -27.45
CA LYS A 9 -23.89 11.36 -26.40
C LYS A 9 -23.82 12.84 -26.74
N ARG A 10 -22.83 13.26 -27.55
CA ARG A 10 -22.70 14.59 -28.10
C ARG A 10 -23.49 14.81 -29.41
N GLY A 11 -24.18 13.81 -29.92
CA GLY A 11 -24.87 13.88 -31.20
C GLY A 11 -23.95 13.96 -32.43
N MET A 12 -22.64 13.74 -32.23
CA MET A 12 -21.61 13.93 -33.26
C MET A 12 -21.56 12.71 -34.21
N LYS A 13 -21.47 12.99 -35.52
CA LYS A 13 -21.24 11.95 -36.53
C LYS A 13 -19.78 11.52 -36.59
N ILE A 14 -19.50 10.31 -37.11
CA ILE A 14 -18.11 9.82 -37.26
C ILE A 14 -17.26 10.78 -38.11
N VAL A 15 -17.83 11.33 -39.19
CA VAL A 15 -17.14 12.27 -40.08
C VAL A 15 -16.74 13.56 -39.40
N GLU A 16 -17.57 14.04 -38.46
CA GLU A 16 -17.29 15.26 -37.70
C GLU A 16 -16.13 15.04 -36.74
N LEU A 17 -16.13 13.91 -36.00
CA LEU A 17 -15.02 13.54 -35.14
C LEU A 17 -13.73 13.30 -35.95
N ALA A 18 -13.83 12.67 -37.13
CA ALA A 18 -12.72 12.42 -38.02
C ALA A 18 -12.07 13.73 -38.50
N ALA A 19 -12.90 14.73 -38.87
CA ALA A 19 -12.43 16.05 -39.28
C ALA A 19 -11.66 16.75 -38.14
N LEU A 20 -12.18 16.71 -36.89
CA LEU A 20 -11.51 17.29 -35.71
C LEU A 20 -10.16 16.63 -35.41
N LEU A 21 -10.04 15.35 -35.71
CA LEU A 21 -8.82 14.58 -35.46
C LEU A 21 -7.86 14.56 -36.67
N HIS A 22 -8.20 15.24 -37.76
CA HIS A 22 -7.45 15.16 -39.01
C HIS A 22 -7.21 13.73 -39.51
N LYS A 23 -8.19 12.84 -39.30
CA LYS A 23 -8.17 11.42 -39.65
C LYS A 23 -9.31 11.08 -40.59
N THR A 24 -9.28 9.89 -41.18
CA THR A 24 -10.42 9.38 -41.96
C THR A 24 -11.51 8.81 -41.11
N GLY A 25 -12.76 8.82 -41.56
CA GLY A 25 -13.87 8.18 -40.87
C GLY A 25 -13.64 6.68 -40.63
N ALA A 26 -12.94 6.01 -41.58
CA ALA A 26 -12.55 4.60 -41.42
C ALA A 26 -11.57 4.40 -40.25
N THR A 27 -10.61 5.29 -40.07
CA THR A 27 -9.68 5.26 -38.94
C THR A 27 -10.42 5.45 -37.62
N VAL A 28 -11.31 6.44 -37.54
CA VAL A 28 -12.11 6.65 -36.30
C VAL A 28 -13.01 5.46 -36.01
N SER A 29 -13.61 4.83 -37.04
CA SER A 29 -14.39 3.60 -36.85
C SER A 29 -13.56 2.45 -36.26
N LYS A 30 -12.31 2.30 -36.72
CA LYS A 30 -11.38 1.29 -36.18
C LYS A 30 -10.97 1.58 -34.72
N TYR A 31 -10.79 2.87 -34.37
CA TYR A 31 -10.60 3.27 -32.96
C TYR A 31 -11.83 2.94 -32.11
N GLU A 32 -13.04 3.22 -32.59
CA GLU A 32 -14.29 2.93 -31.88
C GLU A 32 -14.54 1.43 -31.70
N SER A 33 -14.12 0.60 -32.64
CA SER A 33 -14.24 -0.86 -32.56
C SER A 33 -13.09 -1.53 -31.82
N GLY A 34 -11.99 -0.80 -31.56
CA GLY A 34 -10.79 -1.37 -30.93
C GLY A 34 -9.92 -2.21 -31.88
N GLN A 35 -10.16 -2.11 -33.19
CA GLN A 35 -9.37 -2.83 -34.21
C GLN A 35 -7.94 -2.31 -34.34
N ILE A 36 -7.71 -1.05 -34.01
CA ILE A 36 -6.37 -0.46 -33.96
C ILE A 36 -6.21 0.27 -32.63
N ALA A 37 -5.03 0.13 -32.05
CA ALA A 37 -4.63 0.91 -30.89
C ALA A 37 -4.37 2.36 -31.31
N MET A 38 -4.65 3.31 -30.43
CA MET A 38 -4.26 4.70 -30.62
C MET A 38 -3.07 5.03 -29.73
N ASP A 39 -2.23 5.92 -30.18
CA ASP A 39 -1.16 6.48 -29.37
C ASP A 39 -1.73 7.48 -28.32
N VAL A 40 -0.89 7.85 -27.36
CA VAL A 40 -1.28 8.74 -26.27
C VAL A 40 -1.69 10.12 -26.79
N VAL A 41 -1.03 10.65 -27.81
CA VAL A 41 -1.35 11.97 -28.36
C VAL A 41 -2.75 11.94 -28.98
N THR A 42 -3.03 10.95 -29.82
CA THR A 42 -4.36 10.74 -30.42
C THR A 42 -5.45 10.56 -29.35
N LEU A 43 -5.15 9.90 -28.25
CA LEU A 43 -6.08 9.75 -27.12
C LEU A 43 -6.48 11.11 -26.52
N TYR A 44 -5.50 11.99 -26.28
CA TYR A 44 -5.76 13.35 -25.78
C TYR A 44 -6.54 14.19 -26.79
N GLU A 45 -6.23 14.08 -28.08
CA GLU A 45 -6.98 14.75 -29.14
C GLU A 45 -8.45 14.30 -29.18
N VAL A 46 -8.70 12.99 -29.09
CA VAL A 46 -10.05 12.41 -28.99
C VAL A 46 -10.78 12.90 -27.74
N ALA A 47 -10.10 12.92 -26.59
CA ALA A 47 -10.66 13.41 -25.33
C ALA A 47 -11.07 14.89 -25.45
N ALA A 48 -10.21 15.71 -26.01
CA ALA A 48 -10.47 17.13 -26.25
C ALA A 48 -11.64 17.34 -27.25
N ALA A 49 -11.64 16.63 -28.38
CA ALA A 49 -12.71 16.69 -29.36
C ALA A 49 -14.07 16.25 -28.78
N LEU A 50 -14.07 15.28 -27.87
CA LEU A 50 -15.25 14.82 -27.20
C LEU A 50 -15.57 15.61 -25.91
N GLY A 51 -14.71 16.56 -25.47
CA GLY A 51 -14.86 17.37 -24.27
C GLY A 51 -15.03 16.54 -23.03
N VAL A 52 -14.22 15.50 -22.91
CA VAL A 52 -14.17 14.63 -21.72
C VAL A 52 -12.72 14.50 -21.24
N PRO A 53 -12.47 14.34 -19.93
CA PRO A 53 -11.13 14.04 -19.46
C PRO A 53 -10.64 12.70 -20.04
N PRO A 54 -9.34 12.56 -20.40
CA PRO A 54 -8.77 11.35 -20.99
C PRO A 54 -9.02 10.09 -20.16
N GLU A 55 -9.05 10.22 -18.82
CA GLU A 55 -9.29 9.13 -17.88
C GLU A 55 -10.64 8.44 -18.11
N LYS A 56 -11.65 9.20 -18.59
CA LYS A 56 -12.96 8.62 -18.94
C LYS A 56 -12.91 7.74 -20.18
N LEU A 57 -11.95 7.93 -21.06
CA LEU A 57 -11.71 7.07 -22.21
C LEU A 57 -10.87 5.84 -21.86
N LEU A 58 -9.95 6.00 -20.91
CA LEU A 58 -9.03 4.97 -20.42
C LEU A 58 -9.62 4.03 -19.36
N TYR A 59 -10.89 4.19 -19.00
CA TYR A 59 -11.46 3.31 -17.99
C TYR A 59 -11.32 1.84 -18.39
N CYS A 60 -10.33 1.22 -17.85
CA CYS A 60 -10.29 -0.22 -17.65
C CYS A 60 -11.10 -0.55 -16.39
N VAL A 61 -11.84 -1.64 -16.38
CA VAL A 61 -12.22 -2.26 -15.12
C VAL A 61 -10.91 -2.41 -14.36
N PRO A 62 -10.76 -1.86 -13.15
CA PRO A 62 -9.55 -2.14 -12.39
C PRO A 62 -9.38 -3.66 -12.37
N LEU A 63 -8.25 -4.16 -12.88
CA LEU A 63 -7.89 -5.54 -12.59
C LEU A 63 -7.95 -5.65 -11.07
N PRO A 64 -8.50 -6.74 -10.53
CA PRO A 64 -8.45 -6.96 -9.08
C PRO A 64 -7.01 -6.68 -8.65
N VAL A 65 -6.84 -5.78 -7.70
CA VAL A 65 -5.51 -5.39 -7.22
C VAL A 65 -4.72 -6.62 -6.73
N GLU A 66 -5.44 -7.67 -6.39
CA GLU A 66 -4.94 -9.01 -6.05
C GLU A 66 -4.09 -9.66 -7.16
N ASP A 67 -4.45 -9.50 -8.44
CA ASP A 67 -3.71 -10.10 -9.57
C ASP A 67 -2.46 -9.31 -9.96
N LEU A 68 -2.46 -7.99 -9.72
CA LEU A 68 -1.30 -7.14 -9.98
C LEU A 68 -0.28 -7.14 -8.85
N MET A 69 -0.68 -7.62 -7.67
CA MET A 69 0.08 -7.55 -6.43
C MET A 69 0.46 -8.92 -5.85
N ALA A 70 0.33 -9.99 -6.61
CA ALA A 70 0.72 -11.34 -6.16
C ALA A 70 2.20 -11.40 -5.69
N ASP A 71 3.04 -10.45 -6.12
CA ASP A 71 4.46 -10.32 -5.75
C ASP A 71 4.80 -9.06 -4.95
N SER A 72 3.81 -8.33 -4.42
CA SER A 72 4.02 -7.04 -3.77
C SER A 72 4.59 -7.12 -2.35
N VAL A 73 4.75 -8.33 -1.81
CA VAL A 73 5.39 -8.52 -0.50
C VAL A 73 6.89 -8.22 -0.63
N PRO A 74 7.43 -7.22 0.08
CA PRO A 74 8.85 -6.89 0.03
C PRO A 74 9.72 -8.10 0.35
N ALA A 75 10.87 -8.22 -0.30
CA ALA A 75 11.76 -9.37 -0.18
C ALA A 75 12.10 -9.74 1.27
N PHE A 76 12.23 -8.73 2.14
CA PHE A 76 12.47 -8.91 3.57
C PHE A 76 11.38 -9.71 4.29
N PHE A 77 10.14 -9.64 3.86
CA PHE A 77 9.00 -10.30 4.52
C PHE A 77 8.63 -11.65 3.88
N ARG A 78 9.26 -12.02 2.77
CA ARG A 78 8.95 -13.28 2.07
C ARG A 78 9.34 -14.48 2.93
N GLY A 79 8.36 -15.31 3.28
CA GLY A 79 8.58 -16.50 4.11
C GLY A 79 8.92 -16.19 5.56
N VAL A 80 8.62 -14.98 6.04
CA VAL A 80 8.87 -14.58 7.42
C VAL A 80 7.54 -14.60 8.18
N ASP A 81 7.45 -15.51 9.14
CA ASP A 81 6.30 -15.61 10.05
C ASP A 81 6.54 -14.84 11.36
N ARG A 82 7.78 -14.47 11.64
CA ARG A 82 8.18 -13.83 12.87
C ARG A 82 9.34 -12.87 12.68
N LEU A 83 9.23 -11.70 13.32
CA LEU A 83 10.30 -10.71 13.41
C LEU A 83 10.74 -10.57 14.87
N TYR A 84 12.03 -10.37 15.07
CA TYR A 84 12.61 -10.03 16.36
C TYR A 84 12.99 -8.56 16.33
N MET A 85 12.42 -7.76 17.23
CA MET A 85 12.66 -6.34 17.32
C MET A 85 13.41 -6.01 18.61
N TYR A 86 14.40 -5.15 18.48
CA TYR A 86 15.19 -4.66 19.60
C TYR A 86 15.20 -3.15 19.56
N TYR A 87 14.93 -2.53 20.68
CA TYR A 87 15.14 -1.10 20.83
C TYR A 87 15.69 -0.79 22.21
N PHE A 88 16.36 0.35 22.32
CA PHE A 88 16.95 0.80 23.54
C PHE A 88 16.01 1.78 24.25
N ASP A 89 15.58 1.45 25.46
CA ASP A 89 14.78 2.34 26.30
C ASP A 89 15.73 3.24 27.10
N GLY A 90 15.86 4.49 26.67
CA GLY A 90 16.73 5.49 27.32
C GLY A 90 16.28 5.91 28.71
N ARG A 91 15.06 5.55 29.14
CA ARG A 91 14.54 5.90 30.48
C ARG A 91 15.20 5.09 31.58
N ASN A 92 15.39 3.81 31.34
CA ASN A 92 15.97 2.87 32.28
C ASN A 92 17.30 2.25 31.80
N ASN A 93 17.82 2.75 30.70
CA ASN A 93 19.07 2.33 30.06
C ASN A 93 19.08 0.81 29.78
N SER A 94 17.98 0.28 29.29
CA SER A 94 17.82 -1.15 29.05
C SER A 94 17.44 -1.46 27.58
N LEU A 95 17.86 -2.65 27.15
CA LEU A 95 17.47 -3.21 25.85
C LEU A 95 16.11 -3.91 25.98
N VAL A 96 15.11 -3.39 25.28
CA VAL A 96 13.80 -4.02 25.19
C VAL A 96 13.80 -5.00 24.03
N ARG A 97 13.40 -6.22 24.32
CA ARG A 97 13.24 -7.32 23.36
C ARG A 97 11.78 -7.48 23.03
N SER A 98 11.49 -7.61 21.75
CA SER A 98 10.11 -7.78 21.28
C SER A 98 10.05 -8.80 20.16
N VAL A 99 8.92 -9.47 20.05
CA VAL A 99 8.61 -10.40 18.98
C VAL A 99 7.34 -9.94 18.28
N ILE A 100 7.36 -9.94 16.96
CA ILE A 100 6.19 -9.70 16.14
C ILE A 100 5.86 -10.99 15.39
N ASP A 101 4.76 -11.64 15.75
CA ASP A 101 4.21 -12.77 15.00
C ASP A 101 3.35 -12.22 13.85
N ILE A 102 3.69 -12.58 12.62
CA ILE A 102 2.88 -12.32 11.43
C ILE A 102 1.90 -13.47 11.30
N ARG A 103 0.62 -13.17 11.30
CA ARG A 103 -0.46 -14.16 11.37
C ARG A 103 -1.16 -14.33 10.02
N ALA A 104 -2.48 -14.28 10.02
CA ALA A 104 -3.31 -14.47 8.84
C ALA A 104 -3.20 -13.29 7.85
N LYS A 105 -3.23 -13.61 6.58
CA LYS A 105 -3.39 -12.62 5.51
C LYS A 105 -4.82 -12.10 5.53
N THR A 106 -5.02 -10.80 5.66
CA THR A 106 -6.34 -10.13 5.77
C THR A 106 -6.71 -9.33 4.53
N GLY A 107 -5.75 -9.09 3.64
CA GLY A 107 -5.96 -8.35 2.40
C GLY A 107 -4.85 -8.63 1.39
N ALA A 108 -4.88 -7.96 0.25
CA ALA A 108 -3.87 -8.12 -0.79
C ALA A 108 -2.44 -7.92 -0.24
N ASN A 109 -2.26 -6.86 0.56
CA ASN A 109 -0.97 -6.45 1.13
C ASN A 109 -1.03 -6.28 2.64
N ALA A 110 -1.98 -6.92 3.31
CA ALA A 110 -2.22 -6.76 4.73
C ALA A 110 -2.25 -8.10 5.47
N TYR A 111 -1.69 -8.10 6.67
CA TYR A 111 -1.59 -9.26 7.54
C TYR A 111 -1.92 -8.86 8.96
N ASP A 112 -2.61 -9.73 9.70
CA ASP A 112 -2.74 -9.59 11.14
C ASP A 112 -1.40 -9.83 11.81
N VAL A 113 -1.09 -9.03 12.83
CA VAL A 113 0.11 -9.19 13.63
C VAL A 113 -0.18 -9.15 15.12
N ALA A 114 0.69 -9.80 15.89
CA ALA A 114 0.76 -9.63 17.34
C ALA A 114 2.18 -9.26 17.72
N LEU A 115 2.31 -8.18 18.48
CA LEU A 115 3.57 -7.70 19.02
C LEU A 115 3.61 -7.97 20.52
N TYR A 116 4.63 -8.68 20.95
CA TYR A 116 4.90 -9.03 22.35
C TYR A 116 6.15 -8.29 22.80
N MET A 117 6.02 -7.43 23.81
CA MET A 117 7.08 -6.55 24.26
C MET A 117 7.55 -6.87 25.65
N ASN A 118 8.85 -6.77 25.86
CA ASN A 118 9.52 -6.88 27.16
C ASN A 118 9.27 -8.21 27.85
N PHE A 119 9.74 -9.27 27.25
CA PHE A 119 9.75 -10.62 27.81
C PHE A 119 11.16 -11.04 28.26
N GLN A 120 11.24 -12.06 29.08
CA GLN A 120 12.49 -12.57 29.63
C GLN A 120 13.07 -13.73 28.80
N ASP A 121 12.20 -14.64 28.35
CA ASP A 121 12.59 -15.86 27.65
C ASP A 121 11.96 -15.93 26.26
N TYR A 122 12.78 -16.17 25.25
CA TYR A 122 12.32 -16.32 23.86
C TYR A 122 11.45 -17.57 23.62
N GLN A 123 11.58 -18.59 24.45
CA GLN A 123 10.72 -19.77 24.36
C GLN A 123 9.32 -19.49 24.90
N GLN A 124 9.21 -18.50 25.78
CA GLN A 124 7.96 -18.08 26.43
C GLN A 124 7.65 -16.60 26.19
N TYR A 125 8.03 -16.05 25.02
CA TYR A 125 7.90 -14.63 24.71
C TYR A 125 6.46 -14.09 24.80
N ARG A 126 5.45 -14.98 24.75
CA ARG A 126 4.04 -14.60 24.97
C ARG A 126 3.74 -14.27 26.43
N ASN A 127 4.58 -14.70 27.34
CA ASN A 127 4.57 -14.23 28.73
C ASN A 127 5.40 -12.94 28.82
N CYS A 128 4.81 -11.84 28.40
CA CYS A 128 5.43 -10.54 28.25
C CYS A 128 4.71 -9.45 29.04
N GLU A 129 5.34 -8.32 29.18
CA GLU A 129 4.76 -7.18 29.89
C GLU A 129 3.60 -6.54 29.12
N ASN A 130 3.72 -6.46 27.79
CA ASN A 130 2.71 -5.82 26.94
C ASN A 130 2.47 -6.62 25.67
N THR A 131 1.19 -6.82 25.33
CA THR A 131 0.74 -7.43 24.10
C THR A 131 -0.03 -6.40 23.27
N TYR A 132 0.35 -6.27 22.00
CA TYR A 132 -0.31 -5.41 21.05
C TYR A 132 -0.83 -6.24 19.86
N LEU A 133 -2.02 -5.91 19.39
CA LEU A 133 -2.64 -6.53 18.22
C LEU A 133 -2.84 -5.48 17.14
N GLY A 134 -2.69 -5.87 15.88
CA GLY A 134 -2.86 -4.92 14.79
C GLY A 134 -2.58 -5.48 13.43
N THR A 135 -2.16 -4.61 12.51
CA THR A 135 -2.02 -4.93 11.09
C THR A 135 -0.66 -4.52 10.56
N LEU A 136 -0.03 -5.41 9.82
CA LEU A 136 1.08 -5.12 8.92
C LEU A 136 0.52 -4.84 7.54
N SER A 137 0.88 -3.71 6.96
CA SER A 137 0.52 -3.34 5.58
C SER A 137 1.76 -3.02 4.76
N HIS A 138 1.85 -3.61 3.57
CA HIS A 138 2.95 -3.37 2.64
C HIS A 138 2.57 -2.31 1.60
N TYR A 139 3.50 -1.38 1.35
CA TYR A 139 3.44 -0.35 0.33
C TYR A 139 4.74 -0.39 -0.49
N ASP A 140 4.80 0.31 -1.62
CA ASP A 140 5.97 0.29 -2.50
C ASP A 140 7.28 0.68 -1.80
N ALA A 141 7.25 1.76 -1.03
CA ALA A 141 8.44 2.33 -0.39
C ALA A 141 8.66 1.88 1.05
N LEU A 142 7.61 1.36 1.72
CA LEU A 142 7.68 1.01 3.12
C LEU A 142 6.60 -0.01 3.52
N SER A 143 6.82 -0.66 4.67
CA SER A 143 5.84 -1.49 5.34
C SER A 143 5.53 -0.88 6.70
N ASN A 144 4.24 -0.74 7.02
CA ASN A 144 3.78 -0.21 8.29
C ASN A 144 3.16 -1.30 9.13
N ILE A 145 3.54 -1.33 10.40
CA ILE A 145 2.89 -2.14 11.43
C ILE A 145 2.21 -1.16 12.38
N VAL A 146 0.88 -1.23 12.47
CA VAL A 146 0.08 -0.41 13.38
C VAL A 146 -0.59 -1.33 14.37
N THR A 147 -0.31 -1.14 15.65
CA THR A 147 -0.81 -2.01 16.71
C THR A 147 -1.37 -1.22 17.88
N HIS A 148 -2.37 -1.80 18.54
CA HIS A 148 -2.99 -1.28 19.75
C HIS A 148 -2.74 -2.24 20.92
N ASN A 149 -2.50 -1.72 22.09
CA ASN A 149 -2.32 -2.53 23.28
C ASN A 149 -3.62 -3.27 23.63
N GLN A 150 -3.51 -4.54 24.01
CA GLN A 150 -4.66 -5.38 24.29
C GLN A 150 -5.43 -4.93 25.54
N ASP A 151 -4.73 -4.38 26.53
CA ASP A 151 -5.30 -3.99 27.82
C ASP A 151 -5.67 -2.50 27.85
N THR A 152 -5.06 -1.68 26.98
CA THR A 152 -5.21 -0.23 26.95
C THR A 152 -5.33 0.27 25.50
N GLU A 153 -6.54 0.40 25.00
CA GLU A 153 -6.82 0.78 23.60
C GLU A 153 -6.14 2.07 23.13
N MET A 154 -5.89 3.01 24.04
CA MET A 154 -5.22 4.27 23.72
C MET A 154 -3.71 4.10 23.47
N ASP A 155 -3.11 3.01 23.92
CA ASP A 155 -1.70 2.72 23.66
C ASP A 155 -1.54 2.18 22.24
N VAL A 156 -0.98 3.00 21.38
CA VAL A 156 -0.72 2.68 19.97
C VAL A 156 0.77 2.61 19.74
N TYR A 157 1.21 1.57 19.06
CA TYR A 157 2.59 1.47 18.59
C TYR A 157 2.61 1.32 17.07
N LEU A 158 3.38 2.16 16.41
CA LEU A 158 3.58 2.19 14.98
C LEU A 158 5.04 1.95 14.66
N LEU A 159 5.31 1.02 13.73
CA LEU A 159 6.63 0.71 13.23
C LEU A 159 6.63 0.85 11.71
N CYS A 160 7.49 1.72 11.20
CA CYS A 160 7.73 1.92 9.78
C CYS A 160 9.04 1.24 9.38
N LEU A 161 8.98 0.33 8.42
CA LEU A 161 10.12 -0.39 7.88
C LEU A 161 10.30 0.01 6.41
N PRO A 162 11.39 0.68 6.02
CA PRO A 162 11.64 1.01 4.62
C PRO A 162 11.71 -0.24 3.76
N ALA A 163 11.13 -0.20 2.57
CA ALA A 163 11.31 -1.24 1.58
C ALA A 163 12.81 -1.34 1.25
N SER A 164 13.36 -2.55 1.30
CA SER A 164 14.73 -2.81 0.90
C SER A 164 14.72 -3.76 -0.28
N TYR A 165 15.36 -3.36 -1.34
CA TYR A 165 15.61 -4.22 -2.50
C TYR A 165 16.68 -5.29 -2.22
N LEU A 166 17.43 -5.13 -1.13
CA LEU A 166 18.41 -6.11 -0.68
C LEU A 166 17.76 -7.08 0.31
N ASN A 167 17.97 -8.36 0.10
CA ASN A 167 17.55 -9.40 1.03
C ASN A 167 18.53 -9.41 2.23
N ALA A 168 18.32 -8.51 3.17
CA ALA A 168 19.11 -8.41 4.39
C ALA A 168 18.37 -9.08 5.54
N GLY A 169 19.06 -9.90 6.34
CA GLY A 169 18.49 -10.56 7.51
C GLY A 169 18.10 -9.61 8.65
N THR A 170 18.54 -8.35 8.59
CA THR A 170 18.23 -7.30 9.57
C THR A 170 17.86 -6.01 8.88
N LYS A 171 16.98 -5.23 9.51
CA LYS A 171 16.58 -3.90 9.04
C LYS A 171 16.44 -2.92 10.19
N TRP A 172 16.71 -1.66 9.88
CA TRP A 172 16.36 -0.55 10.72
C TRP A 172 14.93 -0.11 10.41
N GLY A 173 14.19 0.21 11.46
CA GLY A 173 12.85 0.76 11.38
C GLY A 173 12.71 1.95 12.30
N LEU A 174 11.75 2.81 12.00
CA LEU A 174 11.34 3.89 12.88
C LEU A 174 10.10 3.44 13.65
N GLY A 175 10.24 3.31 14.98
CA GLY A 175 9.13 3.02 15.88
C GLY A 175 8.74 4.26 16.67
N PHE A 176 7.46 4.49 16.80
CA PHE A 176 6.91 5.47 17.74
C PHE A 176 5.55 5.04 18.24
N GLY A 177 5.15 5.57 19.36
CA GLY A 177 3.88 5.22 19.95
C GLY A 177 3.35 6.31 20.88
N ILE A 178 2.07 6.21 21.17
CA ILE A 178 1.40 6.97 22.21
C ILE A 178 1.13 5.97 23.33
N SER A 179 1.57 6.28 24.53
CA SER A 179 1.32 5.45 25.72
C SER A 179 0.58 6.25 26.77
N CYS A 180 -0.39 5.63 27.42
CA CYS A 180 -1.08 6.19 28.58
C CYS A 180 -0.21 6.28 29.82
N ARG A 181 0.95 5.62 29.82
CA ARG A 181 1.89 5.70 30.94
C ARG A 181 2.57 7.06 30.93
N PRO A 182 2.54 7.83 32.01
CA PRO A 182 3.17 9.13 32.04
C PRO A 182 4.66 8.98 31.75
N ILE A 183 5.11 9.64 30.69
CA ILE A 183 6.53 9.79 30.40
C ILE A 183 7.05 10.80 31.41
N MET A 184 7.69 10.32 32.47
CA MET A 184 8.46 11.21 33.34
C MET A 184 9.62 11.78 32.52
N PRO A 185 9.73 13.09 32.36
CA PRO A 185 10.89 13.67 31.71
C PRO A 185 12.11 13.34 32.56
N THR A 186 13.00 12.51 32.03
CA THR A 186 14.29 12.28 32.66
C THR A 186 15.12 13.53 32.45
N SER A 187 15.32 14.31 33.53
CA SER A 187 16.35 15.33 33.52
C SER A 187 17.70 14.62 33.43
N THR A 188 18.32 14.65 32.27
CA THR A 188 19.75 14.35 32.16
C THR A 188 20.51 15.42 32.91
N LYS A 189 21.12 15.04 34.03
CA LYS A 189 22.20 15.82 34.65
C LYS A 189 23.46 15.70 33.81
#